data_8d73c057874d2e8bcef9e325e859029b
#
_entry.id   8d73c057874d2e8bcef9e325e859029b
#
_cell.length_a   1.000
_cell.length_b   1.000
_cell.length_c   1.000
_cell.angle_alpha   90.00
_cell.angle_beta   90.00
_cell.angle_gamma   90.00
#
_symmetry.space_group_name_H-M   'P 1'
#
loop_
_entity.id
_entity.type
_entity.pdbx_description
1 polymer ?
#
loop_
_entity_poly.entity_id
_entity_poly.type
_entity_poly.pdbx_seq_one_letter_code
_entity_poly.pdbx_strand_id
1 'polypeptide(L)'
;MHATNLGCKIIKHQSGGDPAAVAFDAVEHAKAKHRDIVLIDTAGRMQTNSNLMDEMKKIRRVASPDLVIFVGDSLAGNDAVEQAKKFHEAVDIDAVVLTKLDVDAKGGAALSISSAIDKPIAFVGIGQEYEDIMPFDAAWIVERIFA
;
A
#
# COMPACT_ATOMS: atom_id res chain seq x y z
N MET A 1 6.69 -10.70 -13.16
CA MET A 1 8.06 -10.95 -12.70
C MET A 1 8.10 -11.27 -11.21
N HIS A 2 7.75 -10.35 -10.28
CA HIS A 2 7.82 -10.62 -8.84
C HIS A 2 7.02 -11.83 -8.35
N ALA A 3 5.75 -11.94 -8.70
CA ALA A 3 4.94 -13.09 -8.29
C ALA A 3 5.48 -14.44 -8.82
N THR A 4 6.08 -14.44 -10.02
CA THR A 4 6.73 -15.64 -10.56
C THR A 4 7.97 -16.00 -9.76
N ASN A 5 8.78 -14.99 -9.38
CA ASN A 5 9.97 -15.20 -8.55
C ASN A 5 9.61 -15.74 -7.15
N LEU A 6 8.49 -15.28 -6.60
CA LEU A 6 7.98 -15.70 -5.28
C LEU A 6 7.11 -16.96 -5.34
N GLY A 7 6.93 -17.57 -6.52
CA GLY A 7 6.08 -18.77 -6.68
C GLY A 7 4.57 -18.49 -6.45
N CYS A 8 4.15 -17.23 -6.49
CA CYS A 8 2.77 -16.85 -6.24
C CYS A 8 1.91 -16.94 -7.51
N LYS A 9 0.66 -17.36 -7.36
CA LYS A 9 -0.31 -17.33 -8.45
C LYS A 9 -0.76 -15.90 -8.73
N ILE A 10 -0.70 -15.49 -10.00
CA ILE A 10 -1.26 -14.21 -10.46
C ILE A 10 -2.64 -14.43 -11.08
N ILE A 11 -3.60 -13.60 -10.71
CA ILE A 11 -4.87 -13.40 -11.38
C ILE A 11 -4.82 -12.02 -12.04
N LYS A 12 -5.02 -11.96 -13.34
CA LYS A 12 -5.00 -10.72 -14.13
C LYS A 12 -5.95 -10.82 -15.32
N HIS A 13 -6.49 -9.71 -15.75
CA HIS A 13 -7.23 -9.58 -16.99
C HIS A 13 -6.37 -8.92 -18.09
N GLN A 14 -6.93 -8.86 -19.31
CA GLN A 14 -6.32 -8.10 -20.39
C GLN A 14 -6.29 -6.60 -20.06
N SER A 15 -5.36 -5.88 -20.66
CA SER A 15 -5.25 -4.43 -20.48
C SER A 15 -6.57 -3.72 -20.83
N GLY A 16 -7.02 -2.84 -19.92
CA GLY A 16 -8.31 -2.14 -20.06
C GLY A 16 -9.50 -2.87 -19.42
N GLY A 17 -9.28 -4.02 -18.77
CA GLY A 17 -10.31 -4.70 -17.96
C GLY A 17 -10.68 -3.90 -16.69
N ASP A 18 -11.85 -4.20 -16.13
CA ASP A 18 -12.32 -3.60 -14.88
C ASP A 18 -11.51 -4.14 -13.68
N PRO A 19 -10.76 -3.30 -12.95
CA PRO A 19 -9.95 -3.73 -11.81
C PRO A 19 -10.77 -4.41 -10.70
N ALA A 20 -12.01 -3.98 -10.48
CA ALA A 20 -12.89 -4.61 -9.50
C ALA A 20 -13.31 -6.04 -9.90
N ALA A 21 -13.45 -6.33 -11.19
CA ALA A 21 -13.69 -7.69 -11.67
C ALA A 21 -12.47 -8.59 -11.44
N VAL A 22 -11.25 -8.05 -11.65
CA VAL A 22 -10.01 -8.80 -11.34
C VAL A 22 -9.93 -9.13 -9.85
N ALA A 23 -10.22 -8.16 -8.99
CA ALA A 23 -10.24 -8.36 -7.54
C ALA A 23 -11.26 -9.41 -7.11
N PHE A 24 -12.47 -9.37 -7.67
CA PHE A 24 -13.50 -10.38 -7.43
C PHE A 24 -13.02 -11.79 -7.83
N ASP A 25 -12.51 -11.94 -9.04
CA ASP A 25 -12.04 -13.23 -9.55
C ASP A 25 -10.85 -13.77 -8.71
N ALA A 26 -9.99 -12.88 -8.20
CA ALA A 26 -8.89 -13.27 -7.32
C ALA A 26 -9.40 -13.83 -5.98
N VAL A 27 -10.39 -13.18 -5.38
CA VAL A 27 -11.01 -13.62 -4.13
C VAL A 27 -11.74 -14.96 -4.32
N GLU A 28 -12.54 -15.08 -5.37
CA GLU A 28 -13.26 -16.35 -5.67
C GLU A 28 -12.29 -17.49 -6.00
N HIS A 29 -11.20 -17.20 -6.74
CA HIS A 29 -10.17 -18.19 -6.98
C HIS A 29 -9.48 -18.65 -5.67
N ALA A 30 -9.18 -17.72 -4.77
CA ALA A 30 -8.57 -18.04 -3.49
C ALA A 30 -9.46 -18.94 -2.64
N LYS A 31 -10.76 -18.62 -2.52
CA LYS A 31 -11.76 -19.44 -1.84
C LYS A 31 -11.81 -20.85 -2.42
N ALA A 32 -11.94 -20.96 -3.76
CA ALA A 32 -12.01 -22.24 -4.47
C ALA A 32 -10.75 -23.09 -4.34
N LYS A 33 -9.59 -22.47 -4.11
CA LYS A 33 -8.28 -23.13 -3.97
C LYS A 33 -7.75 -23.17 -2.55
N HIS A 34 -8.59 -22.80 -1.56
CA HIS A 34 -8.23 -22.76 -0.14
C HIS A 34 -6.91 -22.01 0.10
N ARG A 35 -6.80 -20.78 -0.46
CA ARG A 35 -5.67 -19.90 -0.21
C ARG A 35 -5.97 -19.01 0.99
N ASP A 36 -4.97 -18.86 1.85
CA ASP A 36 -5.12 -18.13 3.10
C ASP A 36 -4.99 -16.61 2.90
N ILE A 37 -4.25 -16.17 1.87
CA ILE A 37 -3.93 -14.77 1.62
C ILE A 37 -4.18 -14.41 0.17
N VAL A 38 -4.82 -13.25 -0.06
CA VAL A 38 -4.95 -12.58 -1.35
C VAL A 38 -4.36 -11.18 -1.23
N LEU A 39 -3.38 -10.88 -2.07
CA LEU A 39 -2.81 -9.53 -2.20
C LEU A 39 -3.38 -8.89 -3.46
N ILE A 40 -4.04 -7.75 -3.31
CA ILE A 40 -4.61 -6.97 -4.42
C ILE A 40 -3.74 -5.75 -4.64
N ASP A 41 -2.86 -5.82 -5.64
CA ASP A 41 -2.03 -4.70 -6.06
C ASP A 41 -2.84 -3.79 -6.98
N THR A 42 -2.91 -2.50 -6.64
CA THR A 42 -3.69 -1.51 -7.37
C THR A 42 -2.79 -0.58 -8.20
N ALA A 43 -3.38 0.09 -9.19
CA ALA A 43 -2.60 1.01 -10.02
C ALA A 43 -2.01 2.16 -9.17
N GLY A 44 -0.69 2.19 -9.09
CA GLY A 44 0.06 3.28 -8.48
C GLY A 44 0.06 4.50 -9.41
N ARG A 45 -0.72 5.52 -9.09
CA ARG A 45 -0.69 6.81 -9.77
C ARG A 45 -0.45 7.91 -8.78
N MET A 46 0.51 8.78 -9.07
CA MET A 46 0.80 9.94 -8.23
C MET A 46 -0.37 10.97 -8.22
N GLN A 47 -1.25 10.92 -9.21
CA GLN A 47 -2.37 11.85 -9.32
C GLN A 47 -3.63 11.20 -8.72
N THR A 48 -4.03 11.69 -7.57
CA THR A 48 -5.31 11.36 -6.93
C THR A 48 -6.44 12.11 -7.64
N ASN A 49 -6.92 11.58 -8.76
CA ASN A 49 -8.09 12.09 -9.42
C ASN A 49 -9.37 11.36 -8.94
N SER A 50 -10.52 11.95 -9.20
CA SER A 50 -11.81 11.38 -8.79
C SER A 50 -12.05 9.98 -9.33
N ASN A 51 -11.63 9.71 -10.57
CA ASN A 51 -11.80 8.40 -11.21
C ASN A 51 -11.03 7.30 -10.49
N LEU A 52 -9.80 7.59 -10.01
CA LEU A 52 -9.01 6.64 -9.24
C LEU A 52 -9.67 6.36 -7.88
N MET A 53 -10.17 7.38 -7.21
CA MET A 53 -10.86 7.22 -5.93
C MET A 53 -12.13 6.38 -6.06
N ASP A 54 -12.89 6.58 -7.12
CA ASP A 54 -14.11 5.79 -7.39
C ASP A 54 -13.76 4.34 -7.75
N GLU A 55 -12.66 4.11 -8.48
CA GLU A 55 -12.13 2.78 -8.76
C GLU A 55 -11.72 2.08 -7.45
N MET A 56 -11.01 2.76 -6.55
CA MET A 56 -10.62 2.19 -5.26
C MET A 56 -11.82 1.83 -4.39
N LYS A 57 -12.81 2.70 -4.31
CA LYS A 57 -14.09 2.42 -3.61
C LYS A 57 -14.79 1.19 -4.17
N LYS A 58 -14.79 1.05 -5.51
CA LYS A 58 -15.39 -0.11 -6.18
C LYS A 58 -14.65 -1.40 -5.84
N ILE A 59 -13.31 -1.39 -5.91
CA ILE A 59 -12.47 -2.53 -5.54
C ILE A 59 -12.74 -2.93 -4.08
N ARG A 60 -12.66 -1.97 -3.15
CA ARG A 60 -12.95 -2.22 -1.73
C ARG A 60 -14.30 -2.87 -1.50
N ARG A 61 -15.35 -2.33 -2.14
CA ARG A 61 -16.72 -2.87 -2.00
C ARG A 61 -16.83 -4.31 -2.51
N VAL A 62 -16.17 -4.63 -3.62
CA VAL A 62 -16.26 -5.95 -4.27
C VAL A 62 -15.38 -6.98 -3.58
N ALA A 63 -14.17 -6.61 -3.20
CA ALA A 63 -13.22 -7.53 -2.57
C ALA A 63 -13.45 -7.70 -1.07
N SER A 64 -14.08 -6.71 -0.40
CA SER A 64 -14.25 -6.69 1.07
C SER A 64 -12.97 -7.09 1.79
N PRO A 65 -11.86 -6.36 1.62
CA PRO A 65 -10.58 -6.75 2.18
C PRO A 65 -10.59 -6.68 3.71
N ASP A 66 -9.89 -7.58 4.37
CA ASP A 66 -9.68 -7.57 5.82
C ASP A 66 -8.70 -6.48 6.24
N LEU A 67 -7.84 -6.04 5.32
CA LEU A 67 -6.79 -5.04 5.58
C LEU A 67 -6.54 -4.19 4.33
N VAL A 68 -6.59 -2.87 4.51
CA VAL A 68 -6.24 -1.88 3.47
C VAL A 68 -4.93 -1.21 3.87
N ILE A 69 -3.90 -1.40 3.06
CA ILE A 69 -2.56 -0.87 3.30
C ILE A 69 -2.25 0.24 2.30
N PHE A 70 -1.89 1.42 2.79
CA PHE A 70 -1.32 2.48 1.98
C PHE A 70 0.20 2.30 1.85
N VAL A 71 0.69 2.23 0.62
CA VAL A 71 2.13 2.16 0.34
C VAL A 71 2.59 3.53 -0.16
N GLY A 72 3.30 4.26 0.69
CA GLY A 72 3.78 5.61 0.41
C GLY A 72 5.28 5.67 0.10
N ASP A 73 5.68 6.66 -0.69
CA ASP A 73 7.07 7.01 -0.94
C ASP A 73 7.51 8.08 0.07
N SER A 74 8.48 7.79 0.93
CA SER A 74 8.95 8.75 1.95
C SER A 74 9.56 10.02 1.36
N LEU A 75 10.05 9.95 0.12
CA LEU A 75 10.65 11.09 -0.57
C LEU A 75 9.62 12.05 -1.17
N ALA A 76 8.35 11.65 -1.26
CA ALA A 76 7.30 12.50 -1.83
C ALA A 76 6.85 13.64 -0.87
N GLY A 77 7.33 13.65 0.38
CA GLY A 77 7.07 14.73 1.33
C GLY A 77 5.58 15.00 1.54
N ASN A 78 5.16 16.26 1.41
CA ASN A 78 3.76 16.66 1.60
C ASN A 78 2.80 16.01 0.59
N ASP A 79 3.25 15.65 -0.60
CA ASP A 79 2.40 14.96 -1.59
C ASP A 79 1.98 13.57 -1.10
N ALA A 80 2.88 12.86 -0.39
CA ALA A 80 2.53 11.58 0.22
C ALA A 80 1.48 11.74 1.33
N VAL A 81 1.55 12.82 2.11
CA VAL A 81 0.56 13.14 3.15
C VAL A 81 -0.82 13.40 2.53
N GLU A 82 -0.88 14.22 1.51
CA GLU A 82 -2.14 14.53 0.81
C GLU A 82 -2.72 13.31 0.09
N GLN A 83 -1.87 12.46 -0.48
CA GLN A 83 -2.30 11.18 -1.04
C GLN A 83 -2.89 10.27 0.05
N ALA A 84 -2.19 10.10 1.17
CA ALA A 84 -2.66 9.27 2.28
C ALA A 84 -4.03 9.72 2.80
N LYS A 85 -4.26 11.03 2.97
CA LYS A 85 -5.55 11.59 3.37
C LYS A 85 -6.66 11.22 2.37
N LYS A 86 -6.45 11.48 1.08
CA LYS A 86 -7.45 11.20 0.04
C LYS A 86 -7.77 9.71 -0.09
N PHE A 87 -6.75 8.84 -0.01
CA PHE A 87 -6.97 7.40 0.00
C PHE A 87 -7.68 6.95 1.28
N HIS A 88 -7.33 7.51 2.43
CA HIS A 88 -7.99 7.20 3.70
C HIS A 88 -9.47 7.59 3.67
N GLU A 89 -9.81 8.78 3.17
CA GLU A 89 -11.21 9.22 2.97
C GLU A 89 -11.98 8.31 2.00
N ALA A 90 -11.31 7.78 0.97
CA ALA A 90 -11.95 6.96 -0.04
C ALA A 90 -12.14 5.50 0.38
N VAL A 91 -11.14 4.89 1.03
CA VAL A 91 -11.09 3.45 1.28
C VAL A 91 -10.74 3.07 2.72
N ASP A 92 -10.63 4.02 3.64
CA ASP A 92 -10.39 3.80 5.06
C ASP A 92 -9.17 2.89 5.30
N ILE A 93 -7.97 3.47 5.19
CA ILE A 93 -6.69 2.79 5.36
C ILE A 93 -6.56 2.24 6.79
N ASP A 94 -6.08 1.03 6.94
CA ASP A 94 -5.84 0.39 8.25
C ASP A 94 -4.38 0.53 8.70
N ALA A 95 -3.43 0.50 7.76
CA ALA A 95 -2.01 0.61 8.04
C ALA A 95 -1.24 1.25 6.89
N VAL A 96 -0.02 1.70 7.19
CA VAL A 96 0.89 2.34 6.24
C VAL A 96 2.15 1.51 6.09
N VAL A 97 2.66 1.42 4.87
CA VAL A 97 4.03 0.99 4.55
C VAL A 97 4.74 2.15 3.88
N LEU A 98 5.92 2.51 4.36
CA LEU A 98 6.74 3.56 3.75
C LEU A 98 7.95 2.97 3.07
N THR A 99 8.13 3.30 1.80
CA THR A 99 9.28 2.88 0.99
C THR A 99 10.35 3.96 0.94
N LYS A 100 11.56 3.58 0.55
CA LYS A 100 12.72 4.46 0.33
C LYS A 100 13.20 5.19 1.59
N LEU A 101 12.99 4.60 2.75
CA LEU A 101 13.41 5.22 4.00
C LEU A 101 14.93 5.24 4.17
N ASP A 102 15.66 4.38 3.44
CA ASP A 102 17.13 4.38 3.31
C ASP A 102 17.68 5.69 2.74
N VAL A 103 16.94 6.33 1.85
CA VAL A 103 17.33 7.59 1.18
C VAL A 103 16.70 8.83 1.83
N ASP A 104 15.67 8.67 2.66
CA ASP A 104 15.07 9.77 3.44
C ASP A 104 15.97 10.11 4.61
N ALA A 105 16.68 11.25 4.51
CA ALA A 105 17.71 11.64 5.48
C ALA A 105 17.19 11.76 6.93
N LYS A 106 15.92 12.13 7.12
CA LYS A 106 15.35 12.43 8.44
C LYS A 106 14.09 11.65 8.82
N GLY A 107 13.51 10.85 7.92
CA GLY A 107 12.32 10.07 8.24
C GLY A 107 11.05 10.88 8.60
N GLY A 108 11.05 12.19 8.30
CA GLY A 108 9.95 13.10 8.67
C GLY A 108 8.60 12.76 8.02
N ALA A 109 8.63 12.13 6.83
CA ALA A 109 7.42 11.68 6.15
C ALA A 109 6.63 10.67 6.99
N ALA A 110 7.30 9.80 7.74
CA ALA A 110 6.68 8.81 8.60
C ALA A 110 5.75 9.46 9.65
N LEU A 111 6.27 10.44 10.38
CA LEU A 111 5.50 11.16 11.39
C LEU A 111 4.34 11.95 10.77
N SER A 112 4.59 12.62 9.66
CA SER A 112 3.59 13.45 8.99
C SER A 112 2.41 12.63 8.47
N ILE A 113 2.66 11.48 7.82
CA ILE A 113 1.61 10.61 7.30
C ILE A 113 0.83 9.96 8.44
N SER A 114 1.50 9.34 9.42
CA SER A 114 0.83 8.71 10.56
C SER A 114 -0.06 9.68 11.32
N SER A 115 0.44 10.89 11.60
CA SER A 115 -0.33 11.93 12.25
C SER A 115 -1.52 12.43 11.42
N ALA A 116 -1.38 12.47 10.09
CA ALA A 116 -2.39 13.03 9.20
C ALA A 116 -3.64 12.14 9.05
N ILE A 117 -3.48 10.81 9.16
CA ILE A 117 -4.57 9.84 9.00
C ILE A 117 -4.84 9.01 10.25
N ASP A 118 -4.10 9.23 11.32
CA ASP A 118 -4.22 8.50 12.61
C ASP A 118 -4.18 6.97 12.43
N LYS A 119 -3.23 6.50 11.61
CA LYS A 119 -3.04 5.06 11.36
C LYS A 119 -1.59 4.66 11.56
N PRO A 120 -1.35 3.41 12.03
CA PRO A 120 0.00 2.94 12.32
C PRO A 120 0.81 2.73 11.05
N ILE A 121 2.10 3.00 11.14
CA ILE A 121 3.06 2.49 10.16
C ILE A 121 3.39 1.06 10.57
N ALA A 122 3.15 0.11 9.67
CA ALA A 122 3.40 -1.31 9.94
C ALA A 122 4.81 -1.73 9.54
N PHE A 123 5.25 -1.29 8.36
CA PHE A 123 6.56 -1.65 7.80
C PHE A 123 7.21 -0.47 7.10
N VAL A 124 8.54 -0.57 6.95
CA VAL A 124 9.35 0.36 6.17
C VAL A 124 10.26 -0.41 5.22
N GLY A 125 10.39 0.10 3.98
CA GLY A 125 11.35 -0.38 2.99
C GLY A 125 12.63 0.44 3.07
N ILE A 126 13.75 -0.27 3.16
CA ILE A 126 15.09 0.29 3.36
C ILE A 126 16.07 -0.09 2.25
N GLY A 127 15.59 -0.61 1.13
CA GLY A 127 16.41 -1.00 -0.02
C GLY A 127 15.58 -1.57 -1.15
N GLN A 128 16.18 -2.40 -2.02
CA GLN A 128 15.60 -2.90 -3.27
C GLN A 128 15.33 -4.40 -3.28
N GLU A 129 15.90 -5.14 -2.34
CA GLU A 129 15.74 -6.59 -2.26
C GLU A 129 14.47 -6.96 -1.47
N TYR A 130 14.02 -8.21 -1.56
CA TYR A 130 12.82 -8.65 -0.84
C TYR A 130 12.97 -8.63 0.68
N GLU A 131 14.20 -8.77 1.16
CA GLU A 131 14.57 -8.73 2.57
C GLU A 131 14.70 -7.30 3.12
N ASP A 132 14.74 -6.29 2.25
CA ASP A 132 14.89 -4.87 2.63
C ASP A 132 13.57 -4.24 3.10
N ILE A 133 12.75 -5.02 3.77
CA ILE A 133 11.55 -4.58 4.48
C ILE A 133 11.66 -4.98 5.95
N MET A 134 11.37 -4.05 6.84
CA MET A 134 11.39 -4.31 8.28
C MET A 134 10.14 -3.77 8.97
N PRO A 135 9.72 -4.37 10.10
CA PRO A 135 8.69 -3.77 10.94
C PRO A 135 9.08 -2.36 11.37
N PHE A 136 8.09 -1.48 11.47
CA PHE A 136 8.33 -0.11 11.93
C PHE A 136 8.76 -0.09 13.40
N ASP A 137 9.86 0.59 13.68
CA ASP A 137 10.35 0.85 15.04
C ASP A 137 10.37 2.36 15.30
N ALA A 138 9.53 2.80 16.22
CA ALA A 138 9.41 4.21 16.57
C ALA A 138 10.69 4.77 17.21
N ALA A 139 11.39 3.96 18.01
CA ALA A 139 12.65 4.39 18.65
C ALA A 139 13.74 4.63 17.61
N TRP A 140 13.87 3.72 16.66
CA TRP A 140 14.82 3.86 15.55
C TRP A 140 14.55 5.09 14.68
N ILE A 141 13.28 5.41 14.41
CA ILE A 141 12.92 6.64 13.68
C ILE A 141 13.25 7.89 14.47
N VAL A 142 12.94 7.91 15.77
CA VAL A 142 13.26 9.06 16.64
C VAL A 142 14.77 9.32 16.67
N GLU A 143 15.57 8.30 16.87
CA GLU A 143 17.04 8.44 16.82
C GLU A 143 17.50 9.03 15.49
N ARG A 144 16.94 8.56 14.36
CA ARG A 144 17.30 9.06 13.02
C ARG A 144 16.90 10.52 12.77
N ILE A 145 15.76 10.96 13.32
CA ILE A 145 15.29 12.34 13.18
C ILE A 145 16.19 13.32 13.94
N PHE A 146 16.70 12.91 15.11
CA PHE A 146 17.46 13.77 16.00
C PHE A 146 18.99 13.59 15.91
N ALA A 147 19.48 12.67 15.10
CA ALA A 147 20.90 12.51 14.78
C ALA A 147 21.35 13.56 13.75
#